data_e1005f655b6061b3866256822a387b3e
#
_entry.id   e1005f655b6061b3866256822a387b3e
#
_cell.length_a   1.000
_cell.length_b   1.000
_cell.length_c   1.000
_cell.angle_alpha   90.00
_cell.angle_beta   90.00
_cell.angle_gamma   90.00
#
_symmetry.space_group_name_H-M   'P 1'
#
loop_
_entity.id
_entity.type
_entity.pdbx_description
1 polymer ?
#
loop_
_entity_poly.entity_id
_entity_poly.type
_entity_poly.pdbx_seq_one_letter_code
_entity_poly.pdbx_strand_id
1 'polypeptide(L)'
;MMVVHLLSPDNTYDQLYISNYALLRVRDVLNRLEGIGNINLFGARDYSMRVWLDPQKIASLSLTAGEVVAAIQQQNVQVAGGGLGQPPLDNPRDYQLNITLQGRLTEPQEFENIIVKHGDDGRIVRLKDVARVELGARDYVTNSFLDGKPAVVLAISQLPGSNALETAARVREAIATLSQDFPPGLEYRIVYDTTGFIAESIHELIKTIGEAMVLVVLVVMLFLQRWRAAIIPVLAIPVSLIGTFAVMSALGYSINNLTLFGLVLAVGIVVDDAIVRSEERRVGKECRSRW
;
A
#
# COMPACT_ATOMS: atom_id res chain seq x y z
N MET A 1 -5.01 -6.78 -0.94
CA MET A 1 -4.17 -5.86 -1.71
C MET A 1 -5.04 -4.90 -2.50
N MET A 2 -4.69 -3.63 -2.52
CA MET A 2 -5.41 -2.58 -3.25
C MET A 2 -4.43 -1.82 -4.15
N VAL A 3 -4.87 -1.47 -5.35
CA VAL A 3 -4.06 -0.68 -6.29
C VAL A 3 -4.80 0.61 -6.61
N VAL A 4 -4.15 1.71 -6.25
CA VAL A 4 -4.64 3.06 -6.47
C VAL A 4 -3.78 3.74 -7.50
N HIS A 5 -4.41 4.37 -8.49
CA HIS A 5 -3.75 5.17 -9.50
C HIS A 5 -4.00 6.64 -9.22
N LEU A 6 -2.95 7.45 -9.30
CA LEU A 6 -3.03 8.89 -9.37
C LEU A 6 -2.75 9.30 -10.81
N LEU A 7 -3.60 10.13 -11.38
CA LEU A 7 -3.51 10.56 -12.77
C LEU A 7 -4.02 12.00 -12.93
N SER A 8 -3.57 12.65 -14.00
CA SER A 8 -4.12 13.92 -14.44
C SER A 8 -4.88 13.67 -15.74
N PRO A 9 -6.22 13.63 -15.73
CA PRO A 9 -7.03 13.33 -16.94
C PRO A 9 -6.79 14.30 -18.08
N ASP A 10 -6.55 15.56 -17.75
CA ASP A 10 -6.38 16.66 -18.72
C ASP A 10 -4.90 16.93 -19.05
N ASN A 11 -3.98 16.06 -18.58
CA ASN A 11 -2.53 16.25 -18.69
C ASN A 11 -2.03 17.61 -18.14
N THR A 12 -2.73 18.17 -17.16
CA THR A 12 -2.33 19.41 -16.47
C THR A 12 -0.99 19.22 -15.74
N TYR A 13 -0.79 18.02 -15.18
CA TYR A 13 0.43 17.66 -14.47
C TYR A 13 1.16 16.54 -15.18
N ASP A 14 2.47 16.66 -15.25
CA ASP A 14 3.33 15.61 -15.77
C ASP A 14 3.51 14.46 -14.75
N GLN A 15 4.00 13.33 -15.22
CA GLN A 15 4.20 12.15 -14.37
C GLN A 15 5.18 12.41 -13.23
N LEU A 16 6.14 13.31 -13.41
CA LEU A 16 7.13 13.65 -12.38
C LEU A 16 6.48 14.39 -11.20
N TYR A 17 5.60 15.36 -11.50
CA TYR A 17 4.84 16.08 -10.49
C TYR A 17 3.91 15.13 -9.72
N ILE A 18 3.14 14.29 -10.45
CA ILE A 18 2.22 13.32 -9.84
C ILE A 18 2.99 12.35 -8.93
N SER A 19 4.17 11.90 -9.36
CA SER A 19 5.03 11.01 -8.57
C SER A 19 5.49 11.64 -7.26
N ASN A 20 5.94 12.88 -7.33
CA ASN A 20 6.39 13.61 -6.15
C ASN A 20 5.23 13.87 -5.18
N TYR A 21 4.06 14.23 -5.70
CA TYR A 21 2.85 14.41 -4.90
C TYR A 21 2.44 13.10 -4.23
N ALA A 22 2.42 11.99 -4.99
CA ALA A 22 2.14 10.66 -4.48
C ALA A 22 3.08 10.25 -3.34
N LEU A 23 4.36 10.53 -3.51
CA LEU A 23 5.41 10.20 -2.54
C LEU A 23 5.26 10.99 -1.24
N LEU A 24 5.15 12.32 -1.34
CA LEU A 24 5.21 13.23 -0.19
C LEU A 24 3.88 13.40 0.54
N ARG A 25 2.76 13.34 -0.19
CA ARG A 25 1.44 13.64 0.38
C ARG A 25 0.58 12.42 0.60
N VAL A 26 0.60 11.47 -0.33
CA VAL A 26 -0.32 10.34 -0.29
C VAL A 26 0.29 9.13 0.41
N ARG A 27 1.46 8.67 -0.03
CA ARG A 27 2.11 7.49 0.52
C ARG A 27 2.38 7.60 2.01
N ASP A 28 2.89 8.74 2.46
CA ASP A 28 3.30 8.91 3.85
C ASP A 28 2.11 8.94 4.81
N VAL A 29 0.96 9.44 4.37
CA VAL A 29 -0.29 9.38 5.14
C VAL A 29 -0.81 7.96 5.19
N LEU A 30 -0.88 7.29 4.03
CA LEU A 30 -1.39 5.92 3.96
C LEU A 30 -0.52 4.92 4.73
N ASN A 31 0.81 5.07 4.71
CA ASN A 31 1.73 4.18 5.46
C ASN A 31 1.53 4.22 6.98
N ARG A 32 0.90 5.27 7.51
CA ARG A 32 0.60 5.39 8.94
C ARG A 32 -0.69 4.70 9.36
N LEU A 33 -1.49 4.25 8.40
CA LEU A 33 -2.74 3.56 8.70
C LEU A 33 -2.46 2.17 9.25
N GLU A 34 -3.20 1.80 10.28
CA GLU A 34 -3.11 0.47 10.88
C GLU A 34 -3.53 -0.61 9.88
N GLY A 35 -2.77 -1.69 9.81
CA GLY A 35 -3.01 -2.82 8.92
C GLY A 35 -2.30 -2.71 7.58
N ILE A 36 -1.63 -1.61 7.27
CA ILE A 36 -0.79 -1.47 6.07
C ILE A 36 0.62 -1.99 6.37
N GLY A 37 1.09 -2.89 5.50
CA GLY A 37 2.43 -3.45 5.59
C GLY A 37 3.45 -2.70 4.74
N ASN A 38 3.11 -2.40 3.50
CA ASN A 38 3.98 -1.68 2.58
C ASN A 38 3.18 -1.03 1.43
N ILE A 39 3.69 0.08 0.92
CA ILE A 39 3.18 0.75 -0.27
C ILE A 39 4.30 0.90 -1.28
N ASN A 40 4.20 0.16 -2.38
CA ASN A 40 5.11 0.25 -3.50
C ASN A 40 4.56 1.22 -4.55
N LEU A 41 5.40 2.16 -5.00
CA LEU A 41 5.06 3.05 -6.09
C LEU A 41 5.66 2.51 -7.39
N PHE A 42 4.80 2.39 -8.42
CA PHE A 42 5.24 2.04 -9.78
C PHE A 42 4.98 3.22 -10.72
N GLY A 43 5.89 3.43 -11.66
CA GLY A 43 5.87 4.60 -12.51
C GLY A 43 6.20 5.91 -11.77
N ALA A 44 6.60 5.82 -10.51
CA ALA A 44 7.03 6.97 -9.75
C ALA A 44 8.42 7.41 -10.19
N ARG A 45 8.61 8.72 -10.22
CA ARG A 45 9.86 9.37 -10.62
C ARG A 45 10.26 10.36 -9.55
N ASP A 46 11.31 10.04 -8.82
CA ASP A 46 11.86 10.98 -7.84
C ASP A 46 12.54 12.15 -8.55
N TYR A 47 12.36 13.37 -8.05
CA TYR A 47 13.12 14.51 -8.52
C TYR A 47 14.61 14.29 -8.28
N SER A 48 15.39 14.60 -9.28
CA SER A 48 16.84 14.54 -9.25
C SER A 48 17.44 15.63 -10.10
N MET A 49 18.54 16.21 -9.64
CA MET A 49 19.35 17.08 -10.46
C MET A 49 20.15 16.24 -11.44
N ARG A 50 19.84 16.35 -12.73
CA ARG A 50 20.51 15.60 -13.80
C ARG A 50 21.58 16.45 -14.45
N VAL A 51 22.76 15.87 -14.57
CA VAL A 51 23.92 16.48 -15.21
C VAL A 51 24.26 15.66 -16.44
N TRP A 52 24.00 16.24 -17.62
CA TRP A 52 24.30 15.64 -18.91
C TRP A 52 25.66 16.11 -19.39
N LEU A 53 26.65 15.26 -19.23
CA LEU A 53 28.04 15.56 -19.62
C LEU A 53 28.18 15.57 -21.14
N ASP A 54 28.89 16.57 -21.66
CA ASP A 54 29.30 16.63 -23.07
C ASP A 54 30.68 15.99 -23.25
N PRO A 55 30.78 14.80 -23.89
CA PRO A 55 32.04 14.07 -24.00
C PRO A 55 33.11 14.85 -24.76
N GLN A 56 32.72 15.64 -25.77
CA GLN A 56 33.65 16.42 -26.59
C GLN A 56 34.26 17.56 -25.80
N LYS A 57 33.45 18.29 -25.04
CA LYS A 57 33.90 19.39 -24.18
C LYS A 57 34.79 18.88 -23.05
N ILE A 58 34.43 17.76 -22.43
CA ILE A 58 35.25 17.13 -21.38
C ILE A 58 36.60 16.75 -21.92
N ALA A 59 36.64 16.09 -23.08
CA ALA A 59 37.89 15.69 -23.72
C ALA A 59 38.78 16.90 -24.09
N SER A 60 38.17 17.97 -24.65
CA SER A 60 38.92 19.18 -25.05
C SER A 60 39.56 19.91 -23.89
N LEU A 61 39.01 19.80 -22.67
CA LEU A 61 39.51 20.39 -21.45
C LEU A 61 40.38 19.43 -20.61
N SER A 62 40.69 18.24 -21.18
CA SER A 62 41.46 17.21 -20.48
C SER A 62 40.86 16.89 -19.10
N LEU A 63 39.54 16.71 -19.09
CA LEU A 63 38.75 16.30 -17.90
C LEU A 63 38.26 14.87 -18.07
N THR A 64 38.02 14.22 -16.95
CA THR A 64 37.33 12.92 -16.87
C THR A 64 35.95 13.08 -16.23
N ALA A 65 35.04 12.18 -16.53
CA ALA A 65 33.73 12.17 -15.88
C ALA A 65 33.84 12.01 -14.34
N GLY A 66 34.85 11.25 -13.89
CA GLY A 66 35.15 11.06 -12.47
C GLY A 66 35.53 12.36 -11.74
N GLU A 67 36.32 13.23 -12.38
CA GLU A 67 36.69 14.54 -11.83
C GLU A 67 35.48 15.45 -11.71
N VAL A 68 34.57 15.43 -12.71
CA VAL A 68 33.31 16.19 -12.63
C VAL A 68 32.43 15.70 -11.48
N VAL A 69 32.28 14.38 -11.31
CA VAL A 69 31.52 13.81 -10.19
C VAL A 69 32.15 14.18 -8.85
N ALA A 70 33.46 14.10 -8.72
CA ALA A 70 34.17 14.48 -7.51
C ALA A 70 33.96 15.97 -7.16
N ALA A 71 34.03 16.86 -8.16
CA ALA A 71 33.78 18.29 -7.96
C ALA A 71 32.36 18.59 -7.48
N ILE A 72 31.35 17.90 -8.04
CA ILE A 72 29.96 18.00 -7.60
C ILE A 72 29.83 17.51 -6.15
N GLN A 73 30.40 16.37 -5.82
CA GLN A 73 30.33 15.81 -4.48
C GLN A 73 31.00 16.71 -3.43
N GLN A 74 32.12 17.35 -3.77
CA GLN A 74 32.84 18.25 -2.87
C GLN A 74 32.08 19.54 -2.58
N GLN A 75 31.34 20.07 -3.56
CA GLN A 75 30.67 21.38 -3.43
C GLN A 75 29.18 21.25 -3.06
N ASN A 76 28.57 20.06 -3.23
CA ASN A 76 27.19 19.81 -2.85
C ASN A 76 27.12 19.04 -1.52
N VAL A 77 27.65 19.63 -0.46
CA VAL A 77 27.74 19.03 0.87
C VAL A 77 26.93 19.83 1.87
N GLN A 78 26.30 19.15 2.80
CA GLN A 78 25.67 19.78 3.94
C GLN A 78 26.66 19.77 5.12
N VAL A 79 27.12 20.93 5.51
CA VAL A 79 28.03 21.09 6.62
C VAL A 79 27.33 21.83 7.75
N ALA A 80 27.55 21.37 8.99
CA ALA A 80 27.09 22.09 10.17
C ALA A 80 28.00 23.30 10.39
N GLY A 81 27.45 24.52 10.36
CA GLY A 81 28.20 25.77 10.54
C GLY A 81 28.72 25.99 11.96
N GLY A 82 28.15 25.27 12.95
CA GLY A 82 28.48 25.48 14.36
C GLY A 82 27.96 26.81 14.89
N GLY A 83 28.52 27.25 16.03
CA GLY A 83 28.18 28.52 16.66
C GLY A 83 29.42 29.17 17.27
N LEU A 84 29.47 30.48 17.16
CA LEU A 84 30.46 31.31 17.90
C LEU A 84 29.92 31.55 19.30
N GLY A 85 30.81 31.51 20.28
CA GLY A 85 30.43 31.80 21.66
C GLY A 85 29.82 30.65 22.45
N GLN A 86 29.91 29.38 21.93
CA GLN A 86 29.49 28.21 22.67
C GLN A 86 30.57 27.68 23.60
N PRO A 87 30.24 27.23 24.82
CA PRO A 87 31.20 26.60 25.74
C PRO A 87 31.87 25.35 25.12
N PRO A 88 33.13 25.03 25.48
CA PRO A 88 33.97 25.70 26.45
C PRO A 88 34.68 26.95 25.88
N LEU A 89 34.68 28.04 26.63
CA LEU A 89 35.35 29.32 26.28
C LEU A 89 36.20 29.78 27.44
N ASP A 90 37.41 30.27 27.14
CA ASP A 90 38.27 30.88 28.15
C ASP A 90 37.68 32.17 28.70
N ASN A 91 36.90 32.89 27.88
CA ASN A 91 36.15 34.08 28.29
C ASN A 91 34.67 33.90 27.90
N PRO A 92 33.76 33.78 28.87
CA PRO A 92 32.32 33.70 28.59
C PRO A 92 31.84 34.99 27.90
N ARG A 93 31.06 34.82 26.85
CA ARG A 93 30.42 35.93 26.13
C ARG A 93 28.91 35.88 26.37
N ASP A 94 28.28 37.04 26.42
CA ASP A 94 26.86 37.20 26.71
C ASP A 94 25.95 36.80 25.56
N TYR A 95 26.53 36.46 24.38
CA TYR A 95 25.75 36.06 23.21
C TYR A 95 26.40 34.91 22.42
N GLN A 96 25.56 34.11 21.82
CA GLN A 96 25.95 33.04 20.90
C GLN A 96 25.43 33.39 19.50
N LEU A 97 26.28 33.22 18.49
CA LEU A 97 25.93 33.41 17.09
C LEU A 97 25.95 32.07 16.37
N ASN A 98 24.82 31.66 15.84
CA ASN A 98 24.76 30.49 14.98
C ASN A 98 25.25 30.83 13.57
N ILE A 99 26.20 30.04 13.07
CA ILE A 99 26.71 30.20 11.70
C ILE A 99 25.82 29.36 10.80
N THR A 100 25.05 30.01 9.91
CA THR A 100 24.27 29.33 8.87
C THR A 100 25.11 29.29 7.60
N LEU A 101 25.38 28.10 7.10
CA LEU A 101 26.03 27.88 5.81
C LEU A 101 25.01 27.54 4.77
N GLN A 102 25.32 27.82 3.50
CA GLN A 102 24.55 27.30 2.38
C GLN A 102 24.65 25.77 2.45
N GLY A 103 23.51 25.09 2.47
CA GLY A 103 23.42 23.63 2.50
C GLY A 103 23.67 23.01 1.12
N ARG A 104 22.99 21.91 0.86
CA ARG A 104 22.99 21.31 -0.47
C ARG A 104 22.36 22.25 -1.48
N LEU A 105 22.93 22.24 -2.68
CA LEU A 105 22.40 23.00 -3.80
C LEU A 105 21.04 22.45 -4.23
N THR A 106 20.10 23.34 -4.52
CA THR A 106 18.71 22.98 -4.86
C THR A 106 18.31 23.41 -6.25
N GLU A 107 18.92 24.49 -6.77
CA GLU A 107 18.56 25.07 -8.06
C GLU A 107 19.55 24.65 -9.17
N PRO A 108 19.09 24.39 -10.39
CA PRO A 108 19.96 24.06 -11.53
C PRO A 108 21.10 25.07 -11.73
N GLN A 109 20.82 26.35 -11.55
CA GLN A 109 21.80 27.42 -11.71
C GLN A 109 22.94 27.37 -10.69
N GLU A 110 22.67 26.90 -9.48
CA GLU A 110 23.70 26.70 -8.46
C GLU A 110 24.65 25.57 -8.87
N PHE A 111 24.10 24.47 -9.40
CA PHE A 111 24.89 23.36 -9.94
C PHE A 111 25.71 23.78 -11.15
N GLU A 112 25.15 24.57 -12.07
CA GLU A 112 25.86 25.10 -13.24
C GLU A 112 27.11 25.89 -12.87
N ASN A 113 27.09 26.56 -11.72
CA ASN A 113 28.19 27.39 -11.23
C ASN A 113 29.28 26.60 -10.44
N ILE A 114 29.08 25.29 -10.21
CA ILE A 114 30.11 24.45 -9.59
C ILE A 114 31.42 24.56 -10.38
N ILE A 115 32.51 24.76 -9.70
CA ILE A 115 33.84 24.82 -10.30
C ILE A 115 34.37 23.38 -10.45
N VAL A 116 34.62 22.98 -11.69
CA VAL A 116 35.11 21.64 -12.00
C VAL A 116 36.64 21.61 -12.08
N LYS A 117 37.25 22.64 -12.65
CA LYS A 117 38.71 22.71 -12.80
C LYS A 117 39.22 24.15 -12.74
N HIS A 118 40.37 24.31 -12.09
CA HIS A 118 41.19 25.52 -12.23
C HIS A 118 42.31 25.23 -13.25
N GLY A 119 42.36 25.99 -14.32
CA GLY A 119 43.45 25.89 -15.28
C GLY A 119 44.69 26.61 -14.75
N ASP A 120 45.87 26.14 -15.19
CA ASP A 120 47.17 26.75 -14.84
C ASP A 120 47.30 28.19 -15.35
N ASP A 121 46.48 28.57 -16.33
CA ASP A 121 46.38 29.90 -16.90
C ASP A 121 45.37 30.84 -16.15
N GLY A 122 44.86 30.40 -15.01
CA GLY A 122 43.87 31.12 -14.23
C GLY A 122 42.42 31.00 -14.74
N ARG A 123 42.17 30.23 -15.79
CA ARG A 123 40.82 29.96 -16.26
C ARG A 123 40.07 29.07 -15.31
N ILE A 124 38.84 29.41 -15.03
CA ILE A 124 37.94 28.62 -14.22
C ILE A 124 36.93 27.90 -15.17
N VAL A 125 36.94 26.57 -15.13
CA VAL A 125 35.96 25.76 -15.82
C VAL A 125 34.80 25.44 -14.88
N ARG A 126 33.59 25.82 -15.27
CA ARG A 126 32.37 25.54 -14.51
C ARG A 126 31.62 24.39 -15.10
N LEU A 127 30.68 23.78 -14.32
CA LEU A 127 29.89 22.66 -14.74
C LEU A 127 29.08 22.97 -16.03
N LYS A 128 28.54 24.18 -16.16
CA LYS A 128 27.84 24.65 -17.38
C LYS A 128 28.67 24.62 -18.65
N ASP A 129 29.99 24.70 -18.52
CA ASP A 129 30.90 24.71 -19.67
C ASP A 129 31.06 23.31 -20.28
N VAL A 130 30.85 22.26 -19.46
CA VAL A 130 31.05 20.83 -19.81
C VAL A 130 29.81 19.98 -19.74
N ALA A 131 28.69 20.51 -19.21
CA ALA A 131 27.47 19.79 -18.99
C ALA A 131 26.23 20.68 -19.12
N ARG A 132 25.08 20.05 -19.37
CA ARG A 132 23.75 20.63 -19.21
C ARG A 132 23.17 20.14 -17.89
N VAL A 133 22.65 21.04 -17.06
CA VAL A 133 22.02 20.73 -15.79
C VAL A 133 20.52 20.97 -15.90
N GLU A 134 19.72 20.02 -15.44
CA GLU A 134 18.27 20.15 -15.41
C GLU A 134 17.68 19.41 -14.21
N LEU A 135 16.59 19.92 -13.67
CA LEU A 135 15.76 19.20 -12.72
C LEU A 135 14.90 18.21 -13.50
N GLY A 136 15.07 16.93 -13.25
CA GLY A 136 14.35 15.87 -13.95
C GLY A 136 14.08 14.66 -13.07
N ALA A 137 13.72 13.54 -13.69
CA ALA A 137 13.51 12.29 -12.97
C ALA A 137 14.85 11.60 -12.67
N ARG A 138 14.94 10.92 -11.54
CA ARG A 138 16.07 10.09 -11.17
C ARG A 138 16.31 8.97 -12.18
N ASP A 139 15.24 8.33 -12.64
CA ASP A 139 15.28 7.36 -13.74
C ASP A 139 14.01 7.47 -14.59
N TYR A 140 14.03 6.86 -15.77
CA TYR A 140 12.94 6.85 -16.74
C TYR A 140 12.59 5.42 -17.18
N VAL A 141 13.05 4.42 -16.44
CA VAL A 141 12.94 3.00 -16.81
C VAL A 141 11.49 2.51 -16.69
N THR A 142 10.79 2.96 -15.65
CA THR A 142 9.43 2.51 -15.36
C THR A 142 8.41 3.56 -15.75
N ASN A 143 7.47 3.17 -16.59
CA ASN A 143 6.31 3.98 -16.97
C ASN A 143 5.03 3.26 -16.55
N SER A 144 4.06 4.00 -16.06
CA SER A 144 2.73 3.50 -15.73
C SER A 144 1.67 4.33 -16.44
N PHE A 145 0.67 3.63 -16.93
CA PHE A 145 -0.46 4.24 -17.66
C PHE A 145 -1.77 3.67 -17.14
N LEU A 146 -2.79 4.51 -17.15
CA LEU A 146 -4.19 4.13 -16.93
C LEU A 146 -5.02 4.72 -18.06
N ASP A 147 -5.75 3.87 -18.79
CA ASP A 147 -6.55 4.28 -19.96
C ASP A 147 -5.74 5.09 -21.00
N GLY A 148 -4.47 4.70 -21.20
CA GLY A 148 -3.55 5.38 -22.13
C GLY A 148 -2.96 6.71 -21.63
N LYS A 149 -3.30 7.16 -20.41
CA LYS A 149 -2.78 8.38 -19.79
C LYS A 149 -1.68 8.05 -18.77
N PRO A 150 -0.63 8.89 -18.67
CA PRO A 150 0.40 8.70 -17.64
C PRO A 150 -0.22 8.70 -16.24
N ALA A 151 0.17 7.73 -15.43
CA ALA A 151 -0.35 7.56 -14.09
C ALA A 151 0.77 7.10 -13.15
N VAL A 152 0.58 7.31 -11.86
CA VAL A 152 1.42 6.77 -10.80
C VAL A 152 0.62 5.76 -10.00
N VAL A 153 1.16 4.58 -9.81
CA VAL A 153 0.50 3.46 -9.14
C VAL A 153 1.00 3.32 -7.73
N LEU A 154 0.07 3.29 -6.78
CA LEU A 154 0.33 2.90 -5.41
C LEU A 154 -0.21 1.48 -5.20
N ALA A 155 0.67 0.50 -5.10
CA ALA A 155 0.31 -0.86 -4.75
C ALA A 155 0.40 -1.04 -3.24
N ILE A 156 -0.76 -1.10 -2.61
CA ILE A 156 -0.91 -1.15 -1.16
C ILE A 156 -1.02 -2.62 -0.74
N SER A 157 -0.08 -3.06 0.10
CA SER A 157 -0.05 -4.39 0.68
C SER A 157 -0.44 -4.32 2.14
N GLN A 158 -1.24 -5.28 2.59
CA GLN A 158 -1.63 -5.36 3.99
C GLN A 158 -0.56 -6.05 4.83
N LEU A 159 -0.53 -5.74 6.11
CA LEU A 159 0.29 -6.43 7.09
C LEU A 159 -0.25 -7.86 7.30
N PRO A 160 0.59 -8.90 7.31
CA PRO A 160 0.14 -10.25 7.64
C PRO A 160 -0.59 -10.30 8.98
N GLY A 161 -1.76 -10.96 9.00
CA GLY A 161 -2.60 -11.06 10.19
C GLY A 161 -3.56 -9.89 10.43
N SER A 162 -3.48 -8.80 9.65
CA SER A 162 -4.45 -7.70 9.74
C SER A 162 -5.79 -8.04 9.06
N ASN A 163 -6.86 -7.33 9.44
CA ASN A 163 -8.15 -7.48 8.82
C ASN A 163 -8.19 -6.75 7.46
N ALA A 164 -8.27 -7.52 6.36
CA ALA A 164 -8.23 -6.99 5.01
C ALA A 164 -9.37 -6.02 4.69
N LEU A 165 -10.61 -6.34 5.13
CA LEU A 165 -11.79 -5.53 4.86
C LEU A 165 -11.71 -4.19 5.59
N GLU A 166 -11.32 -4.22 6.85
CA GLU A 166 -11.19 -3.02 7.68
C GLU A 166 -10.03 -2.14 7.20
N THR A 167 -8.87 -2.74 6.90
CA THR A 167 -7.73 -2.01 6.33
C THR A 167 -8.10 -1.33 5.01
N ALA A 168 -8.81 -2.03 4.12
CA ALA A 168 -9.26 -1.44 2.87
C ALA A 168 -10.29 -0.31 3.06
N ALA A 169 -11.19 -0.43 4.04
CA ALA A 169 -12.13 0.63 4.37
C ALA A 169 -11.39 1.90 4.84
N ARG A 170 -10.40 1.75 5.74
CA ARG A 170 -9.56 2.86 6.20
C ARG A 170 -8.79 3.52 5.04
N VAL A 171 -8.25 2.72 4.12
CA VAL A 171 -7.55 3.25 2.93
C VAL A 171 -8.48 4.05 2.05
N ARG A 172 -9.69 3.56 1.77
CA ARG A 172 -10.68 4.28 0.95
C ARG A 172 -11.08 5.61 1.60
N GLU A 173 -11.33 5.61 2.90
CA GLU A 173 -11.68 6.80 3.67
C GLU A 173 -10.52 7.82 3.67
N ALA A 174 -9.30 7.37 3.92
CA ALA A 174 -8.12 8.22 3.91
C ALA A 174 -7.86 8.84 2.53
N ILE A 175 -7.99 8.06 1.45
CA ILE A 175 -7.82 8.59 0.09
C ILE A 175 -8.95 9.56 -0.27
N ALA A 176 -10.19 9.27 0.12
CA ALA A 176 -11.30 10.18 -0.11
C ALA A 176 -11.10 11.52 0.62
N THR A 177 -10.56 11.48 1.84
CA THR A 177 -10.20 12.68 2.59
C THR A 177 -9.06 13.43 1.92
N LEU A 178 -7.97 12.73 1.55
CA LEU A 178 -6.83 13.32 0.86
C LEU A 178 -7.21 13.94 -0.48
N SER A 179 -8.17 13.36 -1.18
CA SER A 179 -8.61 13.85 -2.49
C SER A 179 -9.29 15.23 -2.44
N GLN A 180 -9.79 15.65 -1.28
CA GLN A 180 -10.35 16.98 -1.10
C GLN A 180 -9.27 18.07 -1.17
N ASP A 181 -8.03 17.72 -0.82
CA ASP A 181 -6.86 18.60 -0.85
C ASP A 181 -6.04 18.43 -2.14
N PHE A 182 -6.52 17.66 -3.11
CA PHE A 182 -5.81 17.49 -4.38
C PHE A 182 -5.83 18.78 -5.19
N PRO A 183 -4.73 19.12 -5.84
CA PRO A 183 -4.71 20.25 -6.77
C PRO A 183 -5.68 19.98 -7.92
N PRO A 184 -6.34 21.05 -8.47
CA PRO A 184 -7.29 20.90 -9.56
C PRO A 184 -6.65 20.20 -10.77
N GLY A 185 -7.28 19.14 -11.28
CA GLY A 185 -6.76 18.34 -12.40
C GLY A 185 -5.94 17.11 -11.96
N LEU A 186 -5.85 16.82 -10.66
CA LEU A 186 -5.32 15.56 -10.14
C LEU A 186 -6.47 14.71 -9.61
N GLU A 187 -6.55 13.46 -10.05
CA GLU A 187 -7.58 12.50 -9.65
C GLU A 187 -6.95 11.19 -9.17
N TYR A 188 -7.73 10.45 -8.38
CA TYR A 188 -7.37 9.07 -8.04
C TYR A 188 -8.42 8.08 -8.55
N ARG A 189 -7.97 6.85 -8.86
CA ARG A 189 -8.85 5.72 -9.18
C ARG A 189 -8.35 4.46 -8.51
N ILE A 190 -9.27 3.75 -7.86
CA ILE A 190 -8.99 2.41 -7.32
C ILE A 190 -9.33 1.42 -8.44
N VAL A 191 -8.30 0.83 -9.05
CA VAL A 191 -8.47 -0.05 -10.22
C VAL A 191 -8.55 -1.51 -9.82
N TYR A 192 -7.84 -1.87 -8.77
CA TYR A 192 -7.81 -3.24 -8.28
C TYR A 192 -8.04 -3.28 -6.78
N ASP A 193 -8.98 -4.10 -6.35
CA ASP A 193 -9.33 -4.28 -4.95
C ASP A 193 -9.79 -5.73 -4.71
N THR A 194 -8.95 -6.48 -4.04
CA THR A 194 -9.27 -7.88 -3.69
C THR A 194 -10.30 -7.99 -2.59
N THR A 195 -10.54 -6.92 -1.84
CA THR A 195 -11.47 -6.97 -0.69
C THR A 195 -12.93 -7.01 -1.12
N GLY A 196 -13.25 -6.49 -2.31
CA GLY A 196 -14.57 -6.65 -2.91
C GLY A 196 -14.95 -8.12 -3.12
N PHE A 197 -14.01 -8.91 -3.67
CA PHE A 197 -14.20 -10.35 -3.84
C PHE A 197 -14.36 -11.08 -2.49
N ILE A 198 -13.59 -10.68 -1.47
CA ILE A 198 -13.70 -11.28 -0.13
C ILE A 198 -15.06 -10.96 0.49
N ALA A 199 -15.54 -9.73 0.39
CA ALA A 199 -16.83 -9.31 0.92
C ALA A 199 -17.99 -10.08 0.23
N GLU A 200 -17.94 -10.18 -1.09
CA GLU A 200 -18.92 -10.93 -1.87
C GLU A 200 -18.91 -12.43 -1.51
N SER A 201 -17.71 -13.03 -1.37
CA SER A 201 -17.58 -14.42 -0.95
C SER A 201 -18.20 -14.67 0.43
N ILE A 202 -18.03 -13.75 1.37
CA ILE A 202 -18.66 -13.85 2.70
C ILE A 202 -20.18 -13.72 2.58
N HIS A 203 -20.68 -12.81 1.76
CA HIS A 203 -22.11 -12.62 1.54
C HIS A 203 -22.77 -13.86 0.91
N GLU A 204 -22.19 -14.41 -0.14
CA GLU A 204 -22.66 -15.64 -0.78
C GLU A 204 -22.61 -16.84 0.17
N LEU A 205 -21.60 -16.90 1.05
CA LEU A 205 -21.50 -17.95 2.07
C LEU A 205 -22.64 -17.86 3.07
N ILE A 206 -22.94 -16.68 3.60
CA ILE A 206 -24.07 -16.49 4.54
C ILE A 206 -25.39 -16.84 3.88
N LYS A 207 -25.58 -16.45 2.62
CA LYS A 207 -26.75 -16.75 1.82
C LYS A 207 -26.90 -18.27 1.60
N THR A 208 -25.81 -18.94 1.21
CA THR A 208 -25.80 -20.40 0.99
C THR A 208 -26.12 -21.18 2.28
N ILE A 209 -25.59 -20.73 3.44
CA ILE A 209 -25.96 -21.32 4.74
C ILE A 209 -27.44 -21.12 5.02
N GLY A 210 -27.99 -19.93 4.73
CA GLY A 210 -29.41 -19.65 4.90
C GLY A 210 -30.30 -20.54 4.01
N GLU A 211 -29.96 -20.66 2.72
CA GLU A 211 -30.66 -21.52 1.76
C GLU A 211 -30.60 -22.98 2.17
N ALA A 212 -29.43 -23.49 2.55
CA ALA A 212 -29.24 -24.84 3.06
C ALA A 212 -30.11 -25.11 4.29
N MET A 213 -30.16 -24.17 5.22
CA MET A 213 -30.97 -24.27 6.45
C MET A 213 -32.47 -24.37 6.12
N VAL A 214 -32.96 -23.51 5.20
CA VAL A 214 -34.35 -23.56 4.73
C VAL A 214 -34.66 -24.88 4.07
N LEU A 215 -33.77 -25.38 3.21
CA LEU A 215 -33.95 -26.67 2.50
C LEU A 215 -34.00 -27.83 3.49
N VAL A 216 -33.12 -27.87 4.50
CA VAL A 216 -33.12 -28.89 5.54
C VAL A 216 -34.42 -28.86 6.32
N VAL A 217 -34.89 -27.69 6.75
CA VAL A 217 -36.18 -27.55 7.45
C VAL A 217 -37.32 -28.10 6.60
N LEU A 218 -37.33 -27.77 5.30
CA LEU A 218 -38.37 -28.24 4.37
C LEU A 218 -38.35 -29.78 4.20
N VAL A 219 -37.15 -30.34 4.01
CA VAL A 219 -36.99 -31.81 3.89
C VAL A 219 -37.42 -32.53 5.17
N VAL A 220 -36.94 -32.03 6.35
CA VAL A 220 -37.31 -32.61 7.63
C VAL A 220 -38.81 -32.50 7.90
N MET A 221 -39.45 -31.37 7.54
CA MET A 221 -40.90 -31.23 7.64
C MET A 221 -41.66 -32.20 6.72
N LEU A 222 -41.18 -32.39 5.49
CA LEU A 222 -41.80 -33.28 4.52
C LEU A 222 -41.79 -34.76 4.97
N PHE A 223 -40.64 -35.22 5.49
CA PHE A 223 -40.45 -36.61 5.90
C PHE A 223 -40.96 -36.93 7.30
N LEU A 224 -40.75 -36.05 8.27
CA LEU A 224 -41.11 -36.28 9.68
C LEU A 224 -42.55 -35.82 10.03
N GLN A 225 -43.16 -34.97 9.20
CA GLN A 225 -44.51 -34.43 9.39
C GLN A 225 -44.75 -33.79 10.79
N ARG A 226 -43.68 -33.45 11.50
CA ARG A 226 -43.68 -32.86 12.85
C ARG A 226 -42.74 -31.66 12.91
N TRP A 227 -43.31 -30.49 13.02
CA TRP A 227 -42.53 -29.23 13.08
C TRP A 227 -41.54 -29.18 14.27
N ARG A 228 -41.86 -29.88 15.40
CA ARG A 228 -40.97 -29.96 16.56
C ARG A 228 -39.67 -30.73 16.26
N ALA A 229 -39.68 -31.65 15.32
CA ALA A 229 -38.47 -32.38 14.95
C ALA A 229 -37.54 -31.53 14.05
N ALA A 230 -38.08 -30.57 13.31
CA ALA A 230 -37.28 -29.64 12.49
C ALA A 230 -36.49 -28.63 13.34
N ILE A 231 -36.88 -28.37 14.59
CA ILE A 231 -36.15 -27.44 15.49
C ILE A 231 -34.74 -27.94 15.80
N ILE A 232 -34.53 -29.26 15.86
CA ILE A 232 -33.22 -29.85 16.24
C ILE A 232 -32.15 -29.51 15.20
N PRO A 233 -32.31 -29.79 13.89
CA PRO A 233 -31.33 -29.38 12.88
C PRO A 233 -31.16 -27.86 12.77
N VAL A 234 -32.26 -27.12 12.88
CA VAL A 234 -32.23 -25.63 12.82
C VAL A 234 -31.36 -25.02 13.91
N LEU A 235 -31.37 -25.60 15.11
CA LEU A 235 -30.53 -25.15 16.22
C LEU A 235 -29.12 -25.76 16.18
N ALA A 236 -28.97 -26.99 15.72
CA ALA A 236 -27.70 -27.69 15.68
C ALA A 236 -26.70 -27.03 14.71
N ILE A 237 -27.15 -26.56 13.56
CA ILE A 237 -26.29 -25.94 12.53
C ILE A 237 -25.66 -24.63 13.05
N PRO A 238 -26.41 -23.62 13.52
CA PRO A 238 -25.81 -22.42 14.07
C PRO A 238 -24.90 -22.67 15.26
N VAL A 239 -25.29 -23.59 16.17
CA VAL A 239 -24.50 -23.93 17.35
C VAL A 239 -23.16 -24.57 16.97
N SER A 240 -23.16 -25.50 15.99
CA SER A 240 -21.93 -26.12 15.50
C SER A 240 -21.01 -25.13 14.80
N LEU A 241 -21.56 -24.19 14.01
CA LEU A 241 -20.81 -23.14 13.36
C LEU A 241 -20.17 -22.19 14.37
N ILE A 242 -20.94 -21.68 15.33
CA ILE A 242 -20.44 -20.80 16.39
C ILE A 242 -19.38 -21.54 17.22
N GLY A 243 -19.61 -22.80 17.54
CA GLY A 243 -18.63 -23.63 18.25
C GLY A 243 -17.33 -23.79 17.47
N THR A 244 -17.41 -24.02 16.17
CA THR A 244 -16.23 -24.11 15.28
C THR A 244 -15.46 -22.81 15.26
N PHE A 245 -16.14 -21.68 15.09
CA PHE A 245 -15.49 -20.35 15.13
C PHE A 245 -14.84 -20.07 16.49
N ALA A 246 -15.49 -20.43 17.59
CA ALA A 246 -14.93 -20.26 18.93
C ALA A 246 -13.64 -21.08 19.12
N VAL A 247 -13.63 -22.34 18.68
CA VAL A 247 -12.44 -23.20 18.73
C VAL A 247 -11.33 -22.66 17.82
N MET A 248 -11.65 -22.26 16.60
CA MET A 248 -10.68 -21.64 15.67
C MET A 248 -10.04 -20.40 16.28
N SER A 249 -10.86 -19.52 16.87
CA SER A 249 -10.39 -18.32 17.57
C SER A 249 -9.48 -18.65 18.75
N ALA A 250 -9.84 -19.64 19.57
CA ALA A 250 -9.03 -20.07 20.72
C ALA A 250 -7.68 -20.68 20.30
N LEU A 251 -7.63 -21.33 19.14
CA LEU A 251 -6.41 -21.90 18.54
C LEU A 251 -5.60 -20.88 17.73
N GLY A 252 -6.06 -19.65 17.60
CA GLY A 252 -5.38 -18.60 16.85
C GLY A 252 -5.47 -18.75 15.33
N TYR A 253 -6.40 -19.53 14.81
CA TYR A 253 -6.63 -19.63 13.37
C TYR A 253 -7.34 -18.40 12.83
N SER A 254 -6.85 -17.88 11.71
CA SER A 254 -7.49 -16.77 11.01
C SER A 254 -8.59 -17.27 10.06
N ILE A 255 -9.65 -16.48 9.93
CA ILE A 255 -10.68 -16.71 8.92
C ILE A 255 -10.12 -16.23 7.57
N ASN A 256 -10.00 -17.14 6.63
CA ASN A 256 -9.57 -16.88 5.25
C ASN A 256 -10.46 -17.65 4.27
N ASN A 257 -10.26 -17.42 2.96
CA ASN A 257 -11.06 -18.11 1.93
C ASN A 257 -11.04 -19.63 2.06
N LEU A 258 -9.90 -20.22 2.39
CA LEU A 258 -9.75 -21.66 2.50
C LEU A 258 -10.54 -22.21 3.70
N THR A 259 -10.48 -21.52 4.84
CA THR A 259 -11.26 -21.89 6.04
C THR A 259 -12.75 -21.73 5.82
N LEU A 260 -13.16 -20.69 5.05
CA LEU A 260 -14.55 -20.48 4.68
C LEU A 260 -15.09 -21.60 3.77
N PHE A 261 -14.34 -22.03 2.76
CA PHE A 261 -14.71 -23.18 1.93
C PHE A 261 -14.79 -24.48 2.73
N GLY A 262 -13.83 -24.71 3.63
CA GLY A 262 -13.88 -25.86 4.54
C GLY A 262 -15.12 -25.85 5.43
N LEU A 263 -15.56 -24.68 5.85
CA LEU A 263 -16.74 -24.50 6.69
C LEU A 263 -18.03 -24.79 5.92
N VAL A 264 -18.14 -24.34 4.66
CA VAL A 264 -19.28 -24.70 3.78
C VAL A 264 -19.39 -26.21 3.61
N LEU A 265 -18.26 -26.88 3.37
CA LEU A 265 -18.22 -28.35 3.25
C LEU A 265 -18.64 -29.03 4.56
N ALA A 266 -18.14 -28.53 5.70
CA ALA A 266 -18.50 -29.06 7.01
C ALA A 266 -19.98 -28.90 7.34
N VAL A 267 -20.63 -27.79 6.94
CA VAL A 267 -22.08 -27.60 7.08
C VAL A 267 -22.84 -28.66 6.34
N GLY A 268 -22.44 -29.01 5.11
CA GLY A 268 -23.07 -30.10 4.35
C GLY A 268 -23.03 -31.43 5.10
N ILE A 269 -21.90 -31.82 5.66
CA ILE A 269 -21.70 -33.04 6.42
C ILE A 269 -22.54 -33.05 7.71
N VAL A 270 -22.57 -31.93 8.45
CA VAL A 270 -23.34 -31.80 9.70
C VAL A 270 -24.84 -31.92 9.43
N VAL A 271 -25.32 -31.39 8.30
CA VAL A 271 -26.71 -31.50 7.87
C VAL A 271 -27.08 -32.94 7.62
N ASP A 272 -26.27 -33.68 6.88
CA ASP A 272 -26.49 -35.11 6.59
C ASP A 272 -26.52 -35.95 7.90
N ASP A 273 -25.58 -35.74 8.79
CA ASP A 273 -25.54 -36.45 10.09
C ASP A 273 -26.78 -36.13 10.98
N ALA A 274 -27.25 -34.89 10.97
CA ALA A 274 -28.43 -34.49 11.71
C ALA A 274 -29.71 -35.16 11.18
N ILE A 275 -29.80 -35.38 9.85
CA ILE A 275 -30.92 -36.07 9.21
C ILE A 275 -30.89 -37.56 9.56
N VAL A 276 -29.75 -38.22 9.40
CA VAL A 276 -29.59 -39.66 9.65
C VAL A 276 -29.91 -40.02 11.12
N ARG A 277 -29.37 -39.25 12.07
CA ARG A 277 -29.66 -39.49 13.51
C ARG A 277 -31.13 -39.28 13.89
N SER A 278 -31.82 -38.40 13.19
CA SER A 278 -33.26 -38.21 13.43
C SER A 278 -34.09 -39.39 12.97
N GLU A 279 -33.68 -40.10 11.89
CA GLU A 279 -34.27 -41.32 11.41
C GLU A 279 -33.96 -42.54 12.29
N GLU A 280 -32.73 -42.73 12.75
CA GLU A 280 -32.37 -43.82 13.65
C GLU A 280 -33.17 -43.78 14.96
N ARG A 281 -33.38 -42.59 15.53
CA ARG A 281 -34.26 -42.46 16.72
C ARG A 281 -35.70 -42.81 16.46
N ARG A 282 -36.20 -42.66 15.25
CA ARG A 282 -37.56 -43.05 14.87
C ARG A 282 -37.68 -44.54 14.75
N VAL A 283 -36.79 -45.21 14.04
CA VAL A 283 -36.75 -46.67 13.88
C VAL A 283 -36.57 -47.37 15.23
N GLY A 284 -35.67 -46.87 16.09
CA GLY A 284 -35.44 -47.42 17.44
C GLY A 284 -36.62 -47.28 18.40
N LYS A 285 -37.52 -46.25 18.22
CA LYS A 285 -38.73 -46.09 19.02
C LYS A 285 -39.87 -47.00 18.51
N GLU A 286 -39.99 -47.16 17.20
CA GLU A 286 -40.97 -48.05 16.61
C GLU A 286 -40.69 -49.53 16.90
N CYS A 287 -39.43 -49.96 16.95
CA CYS A 287 -39.04 -51.29 17.42
C CYS A 287 -39.34 -51.53 18.91
N ARG A 288 -39.25 -50.47 19.75
CA ARG A 288 -39.48 -50.58 21.20
C ARG A 288 -40.96 -50.55 21.59
N SER A 289 -41.84 -50.05 20.70
CA SER A 289 -43.28 -50.02 20.93
C SER A 289 -44.02 -51.28 20.41
N ARG A 290 -43.30 -52.20 19.76
CA ARG A 290 -43.83 -53.46 19.25
C ARG A 290 -43.49 -54.70 20.13
N TRP A 291 -42.84 -54.48 21.25
CA TRP A 291 -42.63 -55.46 22.36
C TRP A 291 -43.32 -54.91 23.61
#